data_19e6e273be9ed308d51f10e20d62e07b
#
_entry.id   19e6e273be9ed308d51f10e20d62e07b
#
_cell.length_a   1.000
_cell.length_b   1.000
_cell.length_c   1.000
_cell.angle_alpha   90.00
_cell.angle_beta   90.00
_cell.angle_gamma   90.00
#
_symmetry.space_group_name_H-M   'P 1'
#
loop_
_entity.id
_entity.type
_entity.pdbx_description
1 polymer ?
#
loop_
_entity_poly.entity_id
_entity_poly.type
_entity_poly.pdbx_seq_one_letter_code
_entity_poly.pdbx_strand_id
1 'polypeptide(L)'
;MEKLKQNSIPLIFLATFLLWGCPMEEKFIFHPSDKIDHTPRDLGLAFDDIYFTTSDGVRLNGWFVPYPGAQTTLLWFHGNAGNISHRLENIKLLHDKVKINVWIFDYRGYGRSEGKISEEGTYRDGEAALRYLRNRKDVDPKGIVFFGRSLGAAVAADLATREECSALILETPFASIREMARAVFPFLPLGPLLRTRYDAVEKIRKVKVPVLVLHGDRDEVVPFEQGKKVFEAAPDPKEFYTIRGAHHNDTYIVGGDAYFAVLKDFIDRAAVRLPRG
;
A
#
# COMPACT_ATOMS: atom_id res chain seq x y z
N MET A 1 17.45 36.74 -39.70
CA MET A 1 17.43 37.09 -38.26
C MET A 1 15.97 37.01 -37.77
N GLU A 2 15.53 35.80 -37.45
CA GLU A 2 14.21 35.56 -36.91
C GLU A 2 14.36 35.24 -35.43
N LYS A 3 13.80 36.12 -34.58
CA LYS A 3 13.85 36.00 -33.13
C LYS A 3 12.87 34.92 -32.69
N LEU A 4 13.41 33.89 -32.05
CA LEU A 4 12.64 32.92 -31.26
C LEU A 4 11.69 33.63 -30.28
N LYS A 5 10.39 33.46 -30.49
CA LYS A 5 9.39 33.72 -29.46
C LYS A 5 9.50 32.65 -28.39
N GLN A 6 10.07 33.00 -27.28
CA GLN A 6 10.06 32.21 -26.05
C GLN A 6 8.60 32.09 -25.59
N ASN A 7 8.08 30.84 -25.57
CA ASN A 7 6.78 30.50 -25.09
C ASN A 7 6.70 30.71 -23.55
N SER A 8 6.12 31.83 -23.17
CA SER A 8 5.76 32.14 -21.78
C SER A 8 4.38 31.53 -21.42
N ILE A 9 4.26 30.21 -21.51
CA ILE A 9 3.16 29.45 -20.98
C ILE A 9 3.75 28.61 -19.85
N PRO A 10 3.70 29.00 -18.65
CA PRO A 10 3.13 28.20 -17.58
C PRO A 10 2.78 28.91 -16.27
N LEU A 11 3.18 30.17 -16.06
CA LEU A 11 2.91 30.79 -14.76
C LEU A 11 1.42 31.07 -14.51
N ILE A 12 0.65 31.36 -15.55
CA ILE A 12 -0.79 31.64 -15.43
C ILE A 12 -1.56 30.35 -15.17
N PHE A 13 -1.16 29.21 -15.79
CA PHE A 13 -1.74 27.90 -15.50
C PHE A 13 -1.43 27.42 -14.06
N LEU A 14 -0.24 27.73 -13.55
CA LEU A 14 0.14 27.43 -12.18
C LEU A 14 -0.67 28.27 -11.16
N ALA A 15 -0.92 29.54 -11.46
CA ALA A 15 -1.69 30.44 -10.59
C ALA A 15 -3.19 30.09 -10.56
N THR A 16 -3.77 29.66 -11.67
CA THR A 16 -5.18 29.17 -11.69
C THR A 16 -5.33 27.83 -11.00
N PHE A 17 -4.29 26.97 -10.99
CA PHE A 17 -4.24 25.74 -10.21
C PHE A 17 -4.31 25.99 -8.69
N LEU A 18 -3.78 27.11 -8.23
CA LEU A 18 -3.72 27.52 -6.82
C LEU A 18 -5.02 28.10 -6.28
N LEU A 19 -5.94 28.57 -7.14
CA LEU A 19 -7.17 29.27 -6.74
C LEU A 19 -8.42 28.39 -6.76
N TRP A 20 -8.40 27.23 -7.40
CA TRP A 20 -9.51 26.29 -7.43
C TRP A 20 -9.17 25.05 -6.61
N GLY A 21 -9.63 25.06 -5.37
CA GLY A 21 -9.49 23.89 -4.46
C GLY A 21 -10.18 22.62 -5.01
N CYS A 22 -9.54 21.81 -5.39
CA CYS A 22 -9.00 20.81 -6.04
C CYS A 22 -9.65 19.39 -6.20
N PRO A 23 -10.48 19.13 -7.18
CA PRO A 23 -10.64 17.77 -7.71
C PRO A 23 -9.49 17.35 -8.64
N MET A 24 -8.49 18.22 -8.89
CA MET A 24 -7.40 17.93 -9.81
C MET A 24 -6.20 17.25 -9.15
N GLU A 25 -5.91 17.52 -7.87
CA GLU A 25 -4.82 16.90 -7.13
C GLU A 25 -4.95 15.37 -7.11
N GLU A 26 -6.15 14.88 -6.83
CA GLU A 26 -6.45 13.45 -6.80
C GLU A 26 -6.17 12.76 -8.14
N LYS A 27 -6.48 13.41 -9.27
CA LYS A 27 -6.22 12.89 -10.62
C LYS A 27 -4.73 12.79 -10.95
N PHE A 28 -3.88 13.60 -10.32
CA PHE A 28 -2.41 13.51 -10.49
C PHE A 28 -1.78 12.50 -9.56
N ILE A 29 -2.38 12.28 -8.40
CA ILE A 29 -1.84 11.35 -7.41
C ILE A 29 -2.30 9.93 -7.69
N PHE A 30 -3.57 9.70 -8.01
CA PHE A 30 -4.15 8.37 -8.12
C PHE A 30 -4.35 7.94 -9.58
N HIS A 31 -4.03 6.67 -9.84
CA HIS A 31 -4.09 6.07 -11.17
C HIS A 31 -4.92 4.77 -11.21
N PRO A 32 -6.21 4.84 -10.86
CA PRO A 32 -7.07 3.67 -10.84
C PRO A 32 -7.35 3.12 -12.25
N SER A 33 -7.60 1.81 -12.33
CA SER A 33 -8.20 1.14 -13.47
C SER A 33 -9.45 0.41 -12.99
N ASP A 34 -10.55 0.51 -13.73
CA ASP A 34 -11.82 -0.15 -13.45
C ASP A 34 -11.90 -1.56 -14.06
N LYS A 35 -11.06 -1.85 -15.05
CA LYS A 35 -11.07 -3.13 -15.77
C LYS A 35 -10.36 -4.21 -14.96
N ILE A 36 -11.10 -5.28 -14.65
CA ILE A 36 -10.55 -6.53 -14.11
C ILE A 36 -10.16 -7.42 -15.28
N ASP A 37 -8.86 -7.62 -15.49
CA ASP A 37 -8.35 -8.42 -16.62
C ASP A 37 -8.39 -9.92 -16.33
N HIS A 38 -8.02 -10.32 -15.10
CA HIS A 38 -7.93 -11.71 -14.65
C HIS A 38 -8.34 -11.83 -13.18
N THR A 39 -8.54 -13.07 -12.73
CA THR A 39 -8.89 -13.42 -11.35
C THR A 39 -7.93 -14.47 -10.79
N PRO A 40 -7.89 -14.74 -9.49
CA PRO A 40 -7.08 -15.82 -8.92
C PRO A 40 -7.37 -17.19 -9.53
N ARG A 41 -8.61 -17.42 -10.04
CA ARG A 41 -8.99 -18.67 -10.72
C ARG A 41 -8.14 -18.94 -11.96
N ASP A 42 -7.75 -17.89 -12.69
CA ASP A 42 -6.94 -18.00 -13.90
C ASP A 42 -5.52 -18.54 -13.61
N LEU A 43 -5.10 -18.45 -12.35
CA LEU A 43 -3.85 -19.03 -11.85
C LEU A 43 -4.06 -20.32 -11.03
N GLY A 44 -5.27 -20.91 -11.08
CA GLY A 44 -5.60 -22.14 -10.36
C GLY A 44 -5.80 -21.97 -8.87
N LEU A 45 -6.01 -20.76 -8.36
CA LEU A 45 -6.27 -20.49 -6.96
C LEU A 45 -7.77 -20.44 -6.67
N ALA A 46 -8.17 -21.09 -5.58
CA ALA A 46 -9.49 -20.88 -5.00
C ALA A 46 -9.55 -19.48 -4.38
N PHE A 47 -10.68 -18.78 -4.53
CA PHE A 47 -10.87 -17.47 -3.92
C PHE A 47 -12.35 -17.14 -3.75
N ASP A 48 -12.64 -16.25 -2.80
CA ASP A 48 -13.94 -15.62 -2.63
C ASP A 48 -13.89 -14.22 -3.25
N ASP A 49 -14.80 -13.91 -4.18
CA ASP A 49 -15.02 -12.54 -4.72
C ASP A 49 -16.04 -11.84 -3.82
N ILE A 50 -15.58 -10.86 -3.07
CA ILE A 50 -16.30 -10.32 -1.92
C ILE A 50 -16.63 -8.85 -2.14
N TYR A 51 -17.87 -8.48 -1.79
CA TYR A 51 -18.27 -7.09 -1.64
C TYR A 51 -18.56 -6.77 -0.17
N PHE A 52 -18.06 -5.63 0.29
CA PHE A 52 -18.25 -5.15 1.66
C PHE A 52 -18.42 -3.63 1.66
N THR A 53 -18.93 -3.08 2.77
CA THR A 53 -19.32 -1.65 2.81
C THR A 53 -18.55 -0.92 3.89
N THR A 54 -18.07 0.27 3.55
CA THR A 54 -17.38 1.20 4.46
C THR A 54 -18.36 1.87 5.43
N SER A 55 -17.84 2.53 6.47
CA SER A 55 -18.65 3.27 7.45
C SER A 55 -19.42 4.44 6.84
N ASP A 56 -18.94 4.97 5.70
CA ASP A 56 -19.59 6.06 4.94
C ASP A 56 -20.41 5.53 3.74
N GLY A 57 -20.71 4.22 3.71
CA GLY A 57 -21.65 3.62 2.77
C GLY A 57 -21.10 3.27 1.39
N VAL A 58 -19.79 3.37 1.16
CA VAL A 58 -19.16 3.00 -0.11
C VAL A 58 -19.01 1.50 -0.19
N ARG A 59 -19.45 0.89 -1.31
CA ARG A 59 -19.33 -0.53 -1.59
C ARG A 59 -17.98 -0.81 -2.25
N LEU A 60 -17.19 -1.69 -1.61
CA LEU A 60 -15.86 -2.10 -2.07
C LEU A 60 -15.85 -3.55 -2.51
N ASN A 61 -14.89 -3.91 -3.37
CA ASN A 61 -14.63 -5.26 -3.82
C ASN A 61 -13.25 -5.73 -3.38
N GLY A 62 -13.11 -7.01 -3.09
CA GLY A 62 -11.84 -7.64 -2.75
C GLY A 62 -11.86 -9.15 -2.93
N TRP A 63 -10.70 -9.77 -2.86
CA TRP A 63 -10.50 -11.20 -3.01
C TRP A 63 -9.84 -11.80 -1.78
N PHE A 64 -10.51 -12.80 -1.22
CA PHE A 64 -9.91 -13.65 -0.20
C PHE A 64 -9.41 -14.94 -0.84
N VAL A 65 -8.11 -15.17 -0.79
CA VAL A 65 -7.44 -16.36 -1.33
C VAL A 65 -6.96 -17.19 -0.16
N PRO A 66 -7.69 -18.26 0.22
CA PRO A 66 -7.32 -19.11 1.35
C PRO A 66 -6.13 -20.02 1.01
N TYR A 67 -5.26 -20.25 1.99
CA TYR A 67 -4.26 -21.32 1.94
C TYR A 67 -4.66 -22.43 2.95
N PRO A 68 -4.71 -23.70 2.54
CA PRO A 68 -5.14 -24.79 3.43
C PRO A 68 -4.32 -24.88 4.72
N GLY A 69 -4.99 -24.76 5.86
CA GLY A 69 -4.36 -24.83 7.19
C GLY A 69 -3.63 -23.58 7.65
N ALA A 70 -3.65 -22.48 6.88
CA ALA A 70 -3.02 -21.24 7.31
C ALA A 70 -3.73 -20.63 8.53
N GLN A 71 -2.94 -20.24 9.53
CA GLN A 71 -3.40 -19.50 10.70
C GLN A 71 -3.20 -17.99 10.55
N THR A 72 -2.39 -17.57 9.57
CA THR A 72 -2.06 -16.18 9.30
C THR A 72 -2.77 -15.70 8.05
N THR A 73 -3.31 -14.49 8.12
CA THR A 73 -3.92 -13.79 6.98
C THR A 73 -3.22 -12.47 6.71
N LEU A 74 -2.74 -12.31 5.50
CA LEU A 74 -2.16 -11.07 5.01
C LEU A 74 -3.29 -10.15 4.53
N LEU A 75 -3.53 -9.04 5.23
CA LEU A 75 -4.36 -7.94 4.74
C LEU A 75 -3.48 -7.03 3.88
N TRP A 76 -3.72 -7.06 2.58
CA TRP A 76 -2.88 -6.37 1.62
C TRP A 76 -3.49 -5.06 1.13
N PHE A 77 -2.79 -3.99 1.40
CA PHE A 77 -3.03 -2.62 0.92
C PHE A 77 -2.16 -2.41 -0.33
N HIS A 78 -2.77 -2.45 -1.51
CA HIS A 78 -2.04 -2.40 -2.77
C HIS A 78 -1.51 -1.00 -3.10
N GLY A 79 -0.57 -0.92 -4.06
CA GLY A 79 -0.01 0.33 -4.55
C GLY A 79 -0.95 1.10 -5.47
N ASN A 80 -0.56 2.33 -5.79
CA ASN A 80 -1.40 3.35 -6.43
C ASN A 80 -2.00 2.97 -7.79
N ALA A 81 -1.25 2.34 -8.69
CA ALA A 81 -1.70 2.12 -10.08
C ALA A 81 -2.50 0.83 -10.27
N GLY A 82 -3.48 0.87 -11.18
CA GLY A 82 -4.24 -0.31 -11.62
C GLY A 82 -5.35 -0.71 -10.65
N ASN A 83 -5.45 -2.01 -10.35
CA ASN A 83 -6.39 -2.62 -9.41
C ASN A 83 -5.85 -3.98 -8.93
N ILE A 84 -6.63 -4.74 -8.16
CA ILE A 84 -6.20 -6.03 -7.60
C ILE A 84 -5.88 -7.09 -8.66
N SER A 85 -6.45 -7.02 -9.87
CA SER A 85 -6.17 -7.99 -10.95
C SER A 85 -4.74 -7.88 -11.49
N HIS A 86 -4.07 -6.75 -11.30
CA HIS A 86 -2.67 -6.56 -11.65
C HIS A 86 -1.68 -7.10 -10.59
N ARG A 87 -2.18 -7.75 -9.54
CA ARG A 87 -1.37 -8.29 -8.42
C ARG A 87 -1.36 -9.82 -8.38
N LEU A 88 -1.96 -10.48 -9.36
CA LEU A 88 -2.23 -11.92 -9.35
C LEU A 88 -0.98 -12.76 -9.21
N GLU A 89 0.09 -12.45 -9.93
CA GLU A 89 1.34 -13.19 -9.84
C GLU A 89 1.92 -13.13 -8.40
N ASN A 90 1.94 -11.92 -7.83
CA ASN A 90 2.44 -11.76 -6.47
C ASN A 90 1.50 -12.41 -5.43
N ILE A 91 0.16 -12.35 -5.63
CA ILE A 91 -0.81 -13.11 -4.81
C ILE A 91 -0.47 -14.59 -4.83
N LYS A 92 -0.25 -15.16 -6.02
CA LYS A 92 0.10 -16.57 -6.16
C LYS A 92 1.40 -16.92 -5.46
N LEU A 93 2.43 -16.09 -5.61
CA LEU A 93 3.73 -16.33 -4.99
C LEU A 93 3.68 -16.20 -3.46
N LEU A 94 2.93 -15.24 -2.92
CA LEU A 94 2.66 -15.12 -1.48
C LEU A 94 1.93 -16.36 -0.96
N HIS A 95 0.85 -16.76 -1.64
CA HIS A 95 0.09 -17.96 -1.30
C HIS A 95 0.99 -19.21 -1.29
N ASP A 96 1.75 -19.47 -2.35
CA ASP A 96 2.48 -20.70 -2.53
C ASP A 96 3.77 -20.78 -1.71
N LYS A 97 4.51 -19.65 -1.57
CA LYS A 97 5.83 -19.62 -0.92
C LYS A 97 5.77 -19.26 0.55
N VAL A 98 4.91 -18.30 0.93
CA VAL A 98 4.75 -17.91 2.34
C VAL A 98 3.73 -18.80 3.06
N LYS A 99 2.78 -19.38 2.31
CA LYS A 99 1.74 -20.32 2.79
C LYS A 99 0.78 -19.67 3.79
N ILE A 100 0.21 -18.55 3.39
CA ILE A 100 -0.73 -17.74 4.17
C ILE A 100 -1.99 -17.46 3.38
N ASN A 101 -3.08 -17.11 4.06
CA ASN A 101 -4.24 -16.52 3.41
C ASN A 101 -3.89 -15.12 2.91
N VAL A 102 -4.42 -14.73 1.77
CA VAL A 102 -4.28 -13.37 1.23
C VAL A 102 -5.64 -12.73 1.12
N TRP A 103 -5.85 -11.61 1.80
CA TRP A 103 -7.00 -10.74 1.65
C TRP A 103 -6.53 -9.42 1.02
N ILE A 104 -6.93 -9.17 -0.22
CA ILE A 104 -6.63 -7.96 -0.97
C ILE A 104 -7.93 -7.32 -1.44
N PHE A 105 -8.00 -6.00 -1.45
CA PHE A 105 -9.19 -5.27 -1.86
C PHE A 105 -8.82 -4.05 -2.72
N ASP A 106 -9.74 -3.64 -3.57
CA ASP A 106 -9.65 -2.38 -4.31
C ASP A 106 -10.16 -1.22 -3.44
N TYR A 107 -9.38 -0.17 -3.33
CA TYR A 107 -9.86 1.09 -2.73
C TYR A 107 -11.03 1.65 -3.51
N ARG A 108 -11.80 2.55 -2.89
CA ARG A 108 -12.85 3.30 -3.58
C ARG A 108 -12.34 3.90 -4.89
N GLY A 109 -13.12 3.74 -5.96
CA GLY A 109 -12.76 4.23 -7.29
C GLY A 109 -11.74 3.37 -8.04
N TYR A 110 -11.28 2.23 -7.48
CA TYR A 110 -10.44 1.23 -8.15
C TYR A 110 -11.24 -0.03 -8.46
N GLY A 111 -10.89 -0.70 -9.55
CA GLY A 111 -11.48 -1.98 -9.96
C GLY A 111 -12.99 -1.95 -9.97
N ARG A 112 -13.62 -2.81 -9.17
CA ARG A 112 -15.07 -2.88 -9.00
C ARG A 112 -15.59 -2.15 -7.77
N SER A 113 -14.72 -1.45 -7.05
CA SER A 113 -15.10 -0.64 -5.90
C SER A 113 -15.74 0.67 -6.34
N GLU A 114 -16.82 1.04 -5.67
CA GLU A 114 -17.56 2.28 -5.93
C GLU A 114 -16.85 3.50 -5.32
N GLY A 115 -17.43 4.68 -5.51
CA GLY A 115 -17.01 5.92 -4.86
C GLY A 115 -15.90 6.67 -5.56
N LYS A 116 -15.37 7.69 -4.88
CA LYS A 116 -14.26 8.53 -5.37
C LYS A 116 -13.09 8.43 -4.40
N ILE A 117 -11.90 8.29 -4.98
CA ILE A 117 -10.65 8.18 -4.22
C ILE A 117 -10.34 9.47 -3.47
N SER A 118 -9.87 9.32 -2.22
CA SER A 118 -9.28 10.39 -1.42
C SER A 118 -8.41 9.77 -0.33
N GLU A 119 -7.50 10.51 0.27
CA GLU A 119 -6.67 10.02 1.37
C GLU A 119 -7.53 9.48 2.52
N GLU A 120 -8.43 10.29 3.06
CA GLU A 120 -9.35 9.88 4.13
C GLU A 120 -10.23 8.70 3.74
N GLY A 121 -10.66 8.66 2.47
CA GLY A 121 -11.41 7.54 1.92
C GLY A 121 -10.65 6.23 1.98
N THR A 122 -9.37 6.22 1.59
CA THR A 122 -8.55 4.99 1.64
C THR A 122 -8.34 4.48 3.07
N TYR A 123 -8.29 5.37 4.06
CA TYR A 123 -8.22 4.96 5.46
C TYR A 123 -9.50 4.24 5.93
N ARG A 124 -10.68 4.77 5.55
CA ARG A 124 -11.98 4.12 5.82
C ARG A 124 -12.12 2.80 5.07
N ASP A 125 -11.57 2.71 3.86
CA ASP A 125 -11.58 1.47 3.07
C ASP A 125 -10.76 0.39 3.77
N GLY A 126 -9.56 0.72 4.26
CA GLY A 126 -8.71 -0.19 5.02
C GLY A 126 -9.36 -0.66 6.33
N GLU A 127 -10.03 0.24 7.05
CA GLU A 127 -10.78 -0.09 8.26
C GLU A 127 -11.94 -1.05 7.96
N ALA A 128 -12.68 -0.81 6.88
CA ALA A 128 -13.77 -1.69 6.46
C ALA A 128 -13.27 -3.06 6.04
N ALA A 129 -12.13 -3.13 5.33
CA ALA A 129 -11.48 -4.38 4.94
C ALA A 129 -11.03 -5.20 6.15
N LEU A 130 -10.45 -4.56 7.16
CA LEU A 130 -10.08 -5.21 8.43
C LEU A 130 -11.31 -5.70 9.19
N ARG A 131 -12.34 -4.88 9.31
CA ARG A 131 -13.61 -5.25 9.98
C ARG A 131 -14.25 -6.45 9.29
N TYR A 132 -14.28 -6.49 7.96
CA TYR A 132 -14.76 -7.65 7.22
C TYR A 132 -13.96 -8.91 7.58
N LEU A 133 -12.63 -8.81 7.57
CA LEU A 133 -11.73 -9.93 7.84
C LEU A 133 -11.90 -10.48 9.26
N ARG A 134 -12.03 -9.61 10.27
CA ARG A 134 -12.25 -10.00 11.67
C ARG A 134 -13.60 -10.71 11.91
N ASN A 135 -14.59 -10.48 11.05
CA ASN A 135 -15.89 -11.12 11.14
C ASN A 135 -15.96 -12.47 10.41
N ARG A 136 -14.91 -12.87 9.71
CA ARG A 136 -14.81 -14.20 9.09
C ARG A 136 -14.55 -15.27 10.16
N LYS A 137 -15.30 -16.37 10.08
CA LYS A 137 -15.14 -17.49 11.04
C LYS A 137 -13.91 -18.35 10.80
N ASP A 138 -13.38 -18.30 9.59
CA ASP A 138 -12.21 -19.04 9.10
C ASP A 138 -10.91 -18.27 9.19
N VAL A 139 -10.91 -17.11 9.85
CA VAL A 139 -9.74 -16.25 10.07
C VAL A 139 -9.52 -16.07 11.56
N ASP A 140 -8.27 -16.28 12.01
CA ASP A 140 -7.85 -15.88 13.35
C ASP A 140 -7.58 -14.36 13.38
N PRO A 141 -8.38 -13.58 14.14
CA PRO A 141 -8.17 -12.14 14.23
C PRO A 141 -6.79 -11.73 14.76
N LYS A 142 -6.16 -12.58 15.59
CA LYS A 142 -4.82 -12.36 16.12
C LYS A 142 -3.73 -12.65 15.08
N GLY A 143 -4.02 -13.47 14.09
CA GLY A 143 -3.10 -13.82 13.00
C GLY A 143 -3.10 -12.85 11.81
N ILE A 144 -3.70 -11.66 11.92
CA ILE A 144 -3.76 -10.70 10.81
C ILE A 144 -2.47 -9.89 10.76
N VAL A 145 -1.79 -9.95 9.61
CA VAL A 145 -0.61 -9.13 9.27
C VAL A 145 -1.01 -8.07 8.26
N PHE A 146 -0.65 -6.81 8.51
CA PHE A 146 -0.84 -5.75 7.53
C PHE A 146 0.35 -5.69 6.58
N PHE A 147 0.08 -5.73 5.29
CA PHE A 147 1.08 -5.61 4.24
C PHE A 147 0.70 -4.47 3.30
N GLY A 148 1.47 -3.40 3.34
CA GLY A 148 1.25 -2.21 2.52
C GLY A 148 2.36 -1.99 1.50
N ARG A 149 1.99 -1.76 0.23
CA ARG A 149 2.97 -1.47 -0.82
C ARG A 149 2.79 -0.05 -1.35
N SER A 150 3.87 0.74 -1.41
CA SER A 150 3.87 2.11 -1.96
C SER A 150 2.76 2.96 -1.29
N LEU A 151 1.75 3.43 -2.02
CA LEU A 151 0.57 4.10 -1.45
C LEU A 151 -0.05 3.29 -0.30
N GLY A 152 -0.20 2.00 -0.50
CA GLY A 152 -0.77 1.09 0.50
C GLY A 152 0.05 1.01 1.78
N ALA A 153 1.36 1.29 1.72
CA ALA A 153 2.21 1.34 2.92
C ALA A 153 1.78 2.49 3.85
N ALA A 154 1.40 3.64 3.30
CA ALA A 154 0.90 4.77 4.09
C ALA A 154 -0.49 4.47 4.69
N VAL A 155 -1.37 3.77 3.94
CA VAL A 155 -2.68 3.33 4.44
C VAL A 155 -2.54 2.30 5.55
N ALA A 156 -1.68 1.29 5.35
CA ALA A 156 -1.41 0.26 6.36
C ALA A 156 -0.80 0.85 7.64
N ALA A 157 0.15 1.79 7.49
CA ALA A 157 0.75 2.48 8.64
C ALA A 157 -0.28 3.32 9.41
N ASP A 158 -1.20 3.99 8.72
CA ASP A 158 -2.30 4.72 9.36
C ASP A 158 -3.18 3.76 10.18
N LEU A 159 -3.63 2.68 9.59
CA LEU A 159 -4.51 1.71 10.25
C LEU A 159 -3.83 1.09 11.48
N ALA A 160 -2.54 0.75 11.38
CA ALA A 160 -1.76 0.17 12.48
C ALA A 160 -1.53 1.13 13.66
N THR A 161 -1.86 2.43 13.54
CA THR A 161 -1.83 3.37 14.67
C THR A 161 -3.01 3.21 15.62
N ARG A 162 -4.12 2.64 15.16
CA ARG A 162 -5.40 2.59 15.88
C ARG A 162 -6.04 1.21 15.93
N GLU A 163 -5.57 0.28 15.10
CA GLU A 163 -6.09 -1.07 15.00
C GLU A 163 -4.99 -2.10 15.26
N GLU A 164 -5.33 -3.17 15.95
CA GLU A 164 -4.40 -4.24 16.26
C GLU A 164 -4.14 -5.14 15.04
N CYS A 165 -2.88 -5.50 14.86
CA CYS A 165 -2.41 -6.54 13.94
C CYS A 165 -1.22 -7.27 14.57
N SER A 166 -0.84 -8.42 14.03
CA SER A 166 0.32 -9.18 14.54
C SER A 166 1.66 -8.58 14.11
N ALA A 167 1.70 -7.96 12.93
CA ALA A 167 2.86 -7.29 12.37
C ALA A 167 2.46 -6.32 11.27
N LEU A 168 3.34 -5.36 10.98
CA LEU A 168 3.23 -4.41 9.87
C LEU A 168 4.41 -4.59 8.91
N ILE A 169 4.11 -4.85 7.64
CA ILE A 169 5.10 -4.98 6.57
C ILE A 169 4.87 -3.85 5.57
N LEU A 170 5.90 -3.07 5.28
CA LEU A 170 5.88 -1.93 4.37
C LEU A 170 6.86 -2.16 3.24
N GLU A 171 6.36 -2.33 2.03
CA GLU A 171 7.15 -2.49 0.82
C GLU A 171 7.20 -1.18 0.06
N THR A 172 8.41 -0.71 -0.26
CA THR A 172 8.67 0.55 -0.97
C THR A 172 7.88 1.74 -0.40
N PRO A 173 7.88 1.95 0.93
CA PRO A 173 7.13 3.05 1.52
C PRO A 173 7.80 4.40 1.21
N PHE A 174 6.98 5.44 1.06
CA PHE A 174 7.43 6.82 1.02
C PHE A 174 7.17 7.54 2.36
N ALA A 175 7.93 8.58 2.66
CA ALA A 175 7.83 9.30 3.92
C ALA A 175 6.54 10.14 4.00
N SER A 176 6.21 10.86 2.93
CA SER A 176 4.96 11.60 2.74
C SER A 176 4.80 12.05 1.28
N ILE A 177 3.59 12.43 0.87
CA ILE A 177 3.36 13.05 -0.46
C ILE A 177 4.17 14.35 -0.61
N ARG A 178 4.38 15.11 0.47
CA ARG A 178 5.24 16.30 0.44
C ARG A 178 6.69 15.98 0.12
N GLU A 179 7.22 14.94 0.73
CA GLU A 179 8.60 14.49 0.45
C GLU A 179 8.72 13.93 -0.97
N MET A 180 7.70 13.22 -1.46
CA MET A 180 7.64 12.77 -2.85
C MET A 180 7.61 13.96 -3.82
N ALA A 181 6.79 14.96 -3.57
CA ALA A 181 6.74 16.18 -4.39
C ALA A 181 8.08 16.92 -4.42
N ARG A 182 8.80 16.96 -3.30
CA ARG A 182 10.16 17.54 -3.25
C ARG A 182 11.17 16.71 -4.04
N ALA A 183 11.06 15.40 -4.04
CA ALA A 183 11.95 14.52 -4.79
C ALA A 183 11.74 14.66 -6.31
N VAL A 184 10.47 14.77 -6.76
CA VAL A 184 10.11 14.88 -8.18
C VAL A 184 10.29 16.32 -8.70
N PHE A 185 9.99 17.32 -7.86
CA PHE A 185 10.02 18.74 -8.21
C PHE A 185 10.88 19.56 -7.25
N PRO A 186 12.22 19.35 -7.21
CA PRO A 186 13.09 19.92 -6.18
C PRO A 186 13.12 21.46 -6.17
N PHE A 187 12.80 22.09 -7.30
CA PHE A 187 12.83 23.55 -7.44
C PHE A 187 11.46 24.22 -7.23
N LEU A 188 10.40 23.44 -7.02
CA LEU A 188 9.04 23.96 -6.81
C LEU A 188 8.59 23.73 -5.38
N PRO A 189 8.23 24.76 -4.60
CA PRO A 189 7.75 24.60 -3.23
C PRO A 189 6.29 24.13 -3.18
N LEU A 190 6.00 22.97 -3.76
CA LEU A 190 4.63 22.44 -3.87
C LEU A 190 4.09 21.94 -2.52
N GLY A 191 4.96 21.51 -1.61
CA GLY A 191 4.57 20.86 -0.36
C GLY A 191 3.50 21.60 0.46
N PRO A 192 3.58 22.94 0.68
CA PRO A 192 2.56 23.67 1.42
C PRO A 192 1.19 23.71 0.74
N LEU A 193 1.13 23.49 -0.56
CA LEU A 193 -0.07 23.60 -1.40
C LEU A 193 -0.84 22.26 -1.47
N LEU A 194 -0.16 21.14 -1.18
CA LEU A 194 -0.74 19.81 -1.23
C LEU A 194 -1.63 19.57 0.00
N ARG A 195 -2.87 19.14 -0.26
CA ARG A 195 -3.84 18.71 0.77
C ARG A 195 -3.62 17.27 1.16
N THR A 196 -3.38 16.42 0.18
CA THR A 196 -3.03 15.00 0.35
C THR A 196 -1.66 14.89 1.00
N ARG A 197 -1.56 14.18 2.10
CA ARG A 197 -0.35 14.11 2.92
C ARG A 197 0.28 12.74 2.96
N TYR A 198 -0.51 11.73 3.30
CA TYR A 198 -0.03 10.38 3.58
C TYR A 198 1.29 10.40 4.39
N ASP A 199 1.26 11.08 5.54
CA ASP A 199 2.44 11.27 6.41
C ASP A 199 2.82 9.95 7.10
N ALA A 200 3.44 9.02 6.36
CA ALA A 200 3.80 7.70 6.88
C ALA A 200 4.84 7.79 8.01
N VAL A 201 5.79 8.71 7.93
CA VAL A 201 6.80 8.93 9.00
C VAL A 201 6.16 9.34 10.32
N GLU A 202 5.16 10.21 10.31
CA GLU A 202 4.48 10.62 11.55
C GLU A 202 3.60 9.52 12.12
N LYS A 203 3.00 8.70 11.26
CA LYS A 203 2.13 7.61 11.65
C LYS A 203 2.92 6.43 12.21
N ILE A 204 4.00 6.04 11.54
CA ILE A 204 4.80 4.87 11.94
C ILE A 204 5.35 4.99 13.38
N ARG A 205 5.63 6.19 13.85
CA ARG A 205 6.09 6.47 15.24
C ARG A 205 5.11 5.96 16.31
N LYS A 206 3.83 5.81 15.96
CA LYS A 206 2.75 5.41 16.89
C LYS A 206 2.42 3.93 16.82
N VAL A 207 3.01 3.22 15.87
CA VAL A 207 2.80 1.78 15.68
C VAL A 207 3.43 1.01 16.84
N LYS A 208 2.74 -0.03 17.34
CA LYS A 208 3.16 -0.79 18.55
C LYS A 208 3.52 -2.25 18.24
N VAL A 209 3.44 -2.63 16.97
CA VAL A 209 3.72 -4.00 16.52
C VAL A 209 5.06 -4.07 15.80
N PRO A 210 5.64 -5.27 15.64
CA PRO A 210 6.85 -5.45 14.84
C PRO A 210 6.69 -4.87 13.43
N VAL A 211 7.71 -4.16 12.94
CA VAL A 211 7.71 -3.51 11.62
C VAL A 211 8.82 -4.08 10.75
N LEU A 212 8.47 -4.52 9.53
CA LEU A 212 9.43 -4.84 8.47
C LEU A 212 9.29 -3.83 7.34
N VAL A 213 10.39 -3.20 6.95
CA VAL A 213 10.46 -2.36 5.75
C VAL A 213 11.29 -3.07 4.70
N LEU A 214 10.73 -3.25 3.49
CA LEU A 214 11.45 -3.78 2.32
C LEU A 214 11.56 -2.67 1.26
N HIS A 215 12.73 -2.50 0.66
CA HIS A 215 12.92 -1.48 -0.37
C HIS A 215 13.98 -1.88 -1.37
N GLY A 216 13.71 -1.66 -2.68
CA GLY A 216 14.68 -1.84 -3.75
C GLY A 216 15.69 -0.69 -3.77
N ASP A 217 16.98 -1.01 -3.86
CA ASP A 217 18.03 0.02 -3.88
C ASP A 217 18.16 0.76 -5.23
N ARG A 218 17.36 0.34 -6.24
CA ARG A 218 17.24 1.02 -7.55
C ARG A 218 15.84 1.52 -7.83
N ASP A 219 15.04 1.75 -6.77
CA ASP A 219 13.68 2.26 -6.91
C ASP A 219 13.70 3.68 -7.49
N GLU A 220 13.19 3.80 -8.71
CA GLU A 220 13.14 5.05 -9.49
C GLU A 220 11.86 5.86 -9.23
N VAL A 221 10.86 5.26 -8.57
CA VAL A 221 9.58 5.90 -8.25
C VAL A 221 9.60 6.48 -6.85
N VAL A 222 9.95 5.65 -5.87
CA VAL A 222 10.09 6.06 -4.48
C VAL A 222 11.57 5.95 -4.09
N PRO A 223 12.31 7.06 -4.00
CA PRO A 223 13.72 7.02 -3.65
C PRO A 223 13.99 6.19 -2.39
N PHE A 224 15.01 5.35 -2.43
CA PHE A 224 15.40 4.43 -1.34
C PHE A 224 15.48 5.11 0.04
N GLU A 225 15.95 6.37 0.08
CA GLU A 225 16.04 7.17 1.29
C GLU A 225 14.66 7.47 1.93
N GLN A 226 13.59 7.41 1.18
CA GLN A 226 12.23 7.56 1.74
C GLN A 226 11.88 6.35 2.61
N GLY A 227 12.18 5.12 2.15
CA GLY A 227 12.01 3.91 2.93
C GLY A 227 12.86 3.89 4.19
N LYS A 228 14.12 4.37 4.11
CA LYS A 228 14.98 4.54 5.27
C LYS A 228 14.40 5.50 6.30
N LYS A 229 13.87 6.66 5.88
CA LYS A 229 13.22 7.61 6.78
C LYS A 229 12.05 6.97 7.54
N VAL A 230 11.23 6.17 6.85
CA VAL A 230 10.12 5.44 7.49
C VAL A 230 10.64 4.42 8.49
N PHE A 231 11.66 3.65 8.13
CA PHE A 231 12.29 2.68 9.02
C PHE A 231 12.91 3.35 10.26
N GLU A 232 13.66 4.41 10.09
CA GLU A 232 14.30 5.15 11.20
C GLU A 232 13.26 5.68 12.19
N ALA A 233 12.11 6.15 11.68
CA ALA A 233 11.02 6.66 12.49
C ALA A 233 10.20 5.58 13.21
N ALA A 234 10.23 4.33 12.74
CA ALA A 234 9.50 3.21 13.33
C ALA A 234 10.08 2.86 14.70
N PRO A 235 9.24 2.51 15.71
CA PRO A 235 9.71 1.99 16.99
C PRO A 235 10.23 0.55 16.85
N ASP A 236 11.01 0.11 17.82
CA ASP A 236 11.41 -1.30 17.92
C ASP A 236 10.24 -2.18 18.41
N PRO A 237 10.21 -3.46 17.99
CA PRO A 237 11.15 -4.13 17.11
C PRO A 237 10.91 -3.84 15.63
N LYS A 238 11.97 -3.53 14.90
CA LYS A 238 11.91 -3.20 13.48
C LYS A 238 13.05 -3.83 12.70
N GLU A 239 12.81 -4.12 11.42
CA GLU A 239 13.77 -4.71 10.49
C GLU A 239 13.72 -3.98 9.15
N PHE A 240 14.88 -3.87 8.51
CA PHE A 240 14.98 -3.32 7.15
C PHE A 240 15.64 -4.34 6.22
N TYR A 241 14.99 -4.62 5.11
CA TYR A 241 15.52 -5.52 4.08
C TYR A 241 15.72 -4.78 2.77
N THR A 242 16.97 -4.64 2.34
CA THR A 242 17.33 -4.07 1.05
C THR A 242 17.23 -5.12 -0.04
N ILE A 243 16.35 -4.92 -1.03
CA ILE A 243 16.24 -5.78 -2.19
C ILE A 243 17.21 -5.27 -3.25
N ARG A 244 18.40 -5.85 -3.29
CA ARG A 244 19.49 -5.38 -4.16
C ARG A 244 19.14 -5.50 -5.63
N GLY A 245 19.30 -4.41 -6.37
CA GLY A 245 19.03 -4.32 -7.80
C GLY A 245 17.56 -4.16 -8.17
N ALA A 246 16.64 -4.20 -7.20
CA ALA A 246 15.22 -4.08 -7.46
C ALA A 246 14.80 -2.63 -7.69
N HIS A 247 13.91 -2.46 -8.66
CA HIS A 247 13.16 -1.26 -8.96
C HIS A 247 11.82 -1.24 -8.19
N HIS A 248 10.99 -0.20 -8.44
CA HIS A 248 9.72 -0.06 -7.73
C HIS A 248 8.74 -1.21 -7.94
N ASN A 249 8.69 -1.74 -9.16
CA ASN A 249 7.63 -2.68 -9.55
C ASN A 249 8.07 -4.14 -9.65
N ASP A 250 9.34 -4.46 -9.43
CA ASP A 250 9.91 -5.80 -9.61
C ASP A 250 10.51 -6.41 -8.33
N THR A 251 10.21 -5.83 -7.18
CA THR A 251 10.75 -6.21 -5.87
C THR A 251 10.70 -7.71 -5.60
N TYR A 252 9.52 -8.34 -5.79
CA TYR A 252 9.32 -9.77 -5.56
C TYR A 252 9.95 -10.63 -6.67
N ILE A 253 10.12 -10.09 -7.88
CA ILE A 253 10.77 -10.78 -9.01
C ILE A 253 12.28 -10.82 -8.78
N VAL A 254 12.90 -9.64 -8.57
CA VAL A 254 14.34 -9.49 -8.35
C VAL A 254 14.77 -10.13 -7.03
N GLY A 255 13.97 -9.94 -5.97
CA GLY A 255 14.22 -10.54 -4.66
C GLY A 255 14.06 -12.04 -4.61
N GLY A 256 13.26 -12.62 -5.53
CA GLY A 256 13.11 -14.06 -5.71
C GLY A 256 12.76 -14.82 -4.42
N ASP A 257 13.33 -16.01 -4.23
CA ASP A 257 13.05 -16.83 -3.05
C ASP A 257 13.49 -16.17 -1.74
N ALA A 258 14.54 -15.36 -1.77
CA ALA A 258 15.03 -14.66 -0.58
C ALA A 258 13.99 -13.62 -0.07
N TYR A 259 13.31 -12.93 -0.97
CA TYR A 259 12.23 -12.00 -0.61
C TYR A 259 11.10 -12.73 0.15
N PHE A 260 10.63 -13.87 -0.36
CA PHE A 260 9.55 -14.63 0.29
C PHE A 260 10.02 -15.30 1.59
N ALA A 261 11.28 -15.72 1.66
CA ALA A 261 11.86 -16.27 2.88
C ALA A 261 11.92 -15.23 4.01
N VAL A 262 12.33 -13.99 3.69
CA VAL A 262 12.35 -12.87 4.66
C VAL A 262 10.93 -12.55 5.15
N LEU A 263 9.94 -12.49 4.25
CA LEU A 263 8.55 -12.28 4.63
C LEU A 263 8.05 -13.37 5.56
N LYS A 264 8.27 -14.64 5.17
CA LYS A 264 7.83 -15.79 5.95
C LYS A 264 8.46 -15.81 7.35
N ASP A 265 9.78 -15.66 7.43
CA ASP A 265 10.51 -15.67 8.70
C ASP A 265 10.04 -14.53 9.62
N PHE A 266 9.84 -13.33 9.10
CA PHE A 266 9.33 -12.21 9.88
C PHE A 266 7.91 -12.46 10.40
N ILE A 267 7.01 -12.99 9.57
CA ILE A 267 5.64 -13.34 9.93
C ILE A 267 5.61 -14.43 11.00
N ASP A 268 6.39 -15.49 10.82
CA ASP A 268 6.47 -16.61 11.78
C ASP A 268 6.95 -16.14 13.15
N ARG A 269 7.98 -15.27 13.20
CA ARG A 269 8.46 -14.69 14.47
C ARG A 269 7.43 -13.77 15.14
N ALA A 270 6.67 -13.02 14.36
CA ALA A 270 5.61 -12.16 14.88
C ALA A 270 4.47 -12.99 15.50
N ALA A 271 4.08 -14.10 14.86
CA ALA A 271 3.04 -14.99 15.35
C ALA A 271 3.39 -15.67 16.68
N VAL A 272 4.68 -15.93 16.95
CA VAL A 272 5.15 -16.52 18.24
C VAL A 272 5.06 -15.52 19.40
N ARG A 273 5.15 -14.22 19.15
CA ARG A 273 5.12 -13.16 20.18
C ARG A 273 3.73 -12.87 20.74
N LEU A 274 2.69 -13.31 20.06
CA LEU A 274 1.33 -13.12 20.54
C LEU A 274 1.02 -14.15 21.64
N PRO A 275 0.52 -13.75 22.81
CA PRO A 275 0.06 -14.69 23.82
C PRO A 275 -1.07 -15.55 23.23
N ARG A 276 -0.82 -16.85 23.12
CA ARG A 276 -1.86 -17.82 22.82
C ARG A 276 -2.75 -17.89 24.07
N GLY A 277 -3.86 -17.16 24.02
CA GLY A 277 -4.88 -17.20 25.06
C GLY A 277 -5.69 -18.47 24.99
#